data_e8167b1ebed0fcf0fe31ea454735442c
#
_entry.id   e8167b1ebed0fcf0fe31ea454735442c
#
_cell.length_a   1.000
_cell.length_b   1.000
_cell.length_c   1.000
_cell.angle_alpha   90.00
_cell.angle_beta   90.00
_cell.angle_gamma   90.00
#
_symmetry.space_group_name_H-M   'P 1'
#
loop_
_entity.id
_entity.type
_entity.pdbx_description
1 polymer ?
#
loop_
_entity_poly.entity_id
_entity_poly.type
_entity_poly.pdbx_seq_one_letter_code
_entity_poly.pdbx_strand_id
1 'polypeptide(L)'
;MSAGLQKSAEQLLQEYLELGVTDGNILPHLRMTGVKEQCIFLNSEGRCHIHSIRPGFCRLFPLGRFYENGSFKYILQIHECPKTNRSKIKVKKWIDTPDLKNYEKFVNDWHYFLLDVQEVLYNAEDPDLIRNLNLFVVNRFYLKPYDQDQDFYIQFYERLKEGKDLLALA
;
A
#
# COMPACT_ATOMS: atom_id res chain seq x y z
N MET A 1 6.87 5.21 6.09
CA MET A 1 6.33 6.28 6.96
C MET A 1 6.90 6.21 8.37
N SER A 2 6.90 5.06 9.05
CA SER A 2 7.39 4.92 10.44
C SER A 2 8.76 5.54 10.65
N ALA A 3 9.77 5.15 9.88
CA ALA A 3 11.12 5.71 9.98
C ALA A 3 11.15 7.24 9.77
N GLY A 4 10.51 7.72 8.70
CA GLY A 4 10.55 9.14 8.35
C GLY A 4 9.76 10.05 9.30
N LEU A 5 8.76 9.52 10.01
CA LEU A 5 7.99 10.25 11.03
C LEU A 5 8.45 9.91 12.45
N GLN A 6 9.38 8.98 12.62
CA GLN A 6 9.85 8.48 13.91
C GLN A 6 8.71 8.01 14.82
N LYS A 7 7.75 7.29 14.22
CA LYS A 7 6.55 6.78 14.90
C LYS A 7 6.39 5.28 14.70
N SER A 8 5.88 4.60 15.72
CA SER A 8 5.48 3.20 15.58
C SER A 8 4.27 3.05 14.65
N ALA A 9 4.00 1.83 14.21
CA ALA A 9 2.83 1.54 13.37
C ALA A 9 1.52 1.84 14.12
N GLU A 10 1.47 1.56 15.42
CA GLU A 10 0.32 1.86 16.28
C GLU A 10 0.09 3.37 16.40
N GLN A 11 1.16 4.16 16.60
CA GLN A 11 1.07 5.61 16.63
C GLN A 11 0.59 6.17 15.28
N LEU A 12 1.04 5.59 14.17
CA LEU A 12 0.56 5.98 12.84
C LEU A 12 -0.93 5.68 12.67
N LEU A 13 -1.42 4.52 13.14
CA LEU A 13 -2.85 4.18 13.11
C LEU A 13 -3.68 5.13 14.00
N GLN A 14 -3.18 5.51 15.15
CA GLN A 14 -3.89 6.43 16.03
C GLN A 14 -4.01 7.85 15.44
N GLU A 15 -2.96 8.34 14.81
CA GLU A 15 -2.85 9.74 14.42
C GLU A 15 -3.19 10.00 12.94
N TYR A 16 -2.74 9.14 12.02
CA TYR A 16 -2.70 9.44 10.58
C TYR A 16 -3.35 8.41 9.68
N LEU A 17 -3.60 7.22 10.19
CA LEU A 17 -4.19 6.14 9.41
C LEU A 17 -5.52 5.72 10.02
N GLU A 18 -6.31 5.03 9.23
CA GLU A 18 -7.53 4.33 9.64
C GLU A 18 -7.58 2.98 8.94
N LEU A 19 -8.22 2.00 9.56
CA LEU A 19 -8.47 0.72 8.92
C LEU A 19 -9.76 0.81 8.12
N GLY A 20 -9.68 0.44 6.86
CA GLY A 20 -10.82 0.40 5.94
C GLY A 20 -10.89 -0.93 5.20
N VAL A 21 -12.05 -1.26 4.66
CA VAL A 21 -12.24 -2.45 3.83
C VAL A 21 -12.04 -2.08 2.37
N THR A 22 -11.14 -2.79 1.69
CA THR A 22 -10.93 -2.69 0.25
C THR A 22 -10.96 -4.09 -0.34
N ASP A 23 -11.93 -4.34 -1.20
CA ASP A 23 -12.10 -5.64 -1.87
C ASP A 23 -12.09 -6.83 -0.87
N GLY A 24 -12.80 -6.68 0.28
CA GLY A 24 -12.88 -7.67 1.35
C GLY A 24 -11.69 -7.69 2.32
N ASN A 25 -10.57 -7.08 1.98
CA ASN A 25 -9.38 -7.00 2.84
C ASN A 25 -9.45 -5.78 3.77
N ILE A 26 -9.07 -5.94 5.04
CA ILE A 26 -8.88 -4.83 5.97
C ILE A 26 -7.47 -4.28 5.79
N LEU A 27 -7.37 -3.04 5.34
CA LEU A 27 -6.09 -2.39 5.03
C LEU A 27 -6.00 -1.00 5.69
N PRO A 28 -4.78 -0.53 6.05
CA PRO A 28 -4.60 0.84 6.53
C PRO A 28 -4.65 1.85 5.39
N HIS A 29 -5.47 2.85 5.56
CA HIS A 29 -5.65 3.99 4.67
C HIS A 29 -5.13 5.27 5.32
N LEU A 30 -4.73 6.25 4.51
CA LEU A 30 -4.46 7.59 5.02
C LEU A 30 -5.77 8.23 5.47
N ARG A 31 -5.78 8.78 6.68
CA ARG A 31 -6.97 9.45 7.22
C ARG A 31 -7.30 10.69 6.40
N MET A 32 -8.57 10.83 6.05
CA MET A 32 -9.11 12.03 5.44
C MET A 32 -9.72 12.94 6.50
N THR A 33 -9.61 14.25 6.32
CA THR A 33 -10.04 15.23 7.31
C THR A 33 -10.83 16.37 6.69
N GLY A 34 -11.67 17.02 7.53
CA GLY A 34 -12.48 18.16 7.13
C GLY A 34 -13.63 17.81 6.19
N VAL A 35 -14.46 18.81 5.89
CA VAL A 35 -15.67 18.66 5.05
C VAL A 35 -15.35 18.25 3.60
N LYS A 36 -14.12 18.54 3.14
CA LYS A 36 -13.66 18.21 1.77
C LYS A 36 -12.93 16.87 1.69
N GLU A 37 -12.90 16.09 2.77
CA GLU A 37 -12.20 14.81 2.83
C GLU A 37 -10.77 14.88 2.28
N GLN A 38 -10.00 15.81 2.78
CA GLN A 38 -8.63 16.01 2.35
C GLN A 38 -7.66 15.17 3.18
N CYS A 39 -6.59 14.69 2.54
CA CYS A 39 -5.55 13.94 3.22
C CYS A 39 -5.00 14.73 4.43
N ILE A 40 -4.89 14.08 5.59
CA ILE A 40 -4.40 14.66 6.84
C ILE A 40 -3.01 15.33 6.72
N PHE A 41 -2.22 14.94 5.74
CA PHE A 41 -0.89 15.50 5.48
C PHE A 41 -0.88 16.72 4.54
N LEU A 42 -2.03 17.21 4.12
CA LEU A 42 -2.09 18.46 3.33
C LEU A 42 -2.08 19.68 4.23
N ASN A 43 -1.28 20.67 3.85
CA ASN A 43 -1.32 21.98 4.47
C ASN A 43 -2.39 22.89 3.82
N SER A 44 -2.54 24.11 4.34
CA SER A 44 -3.49 25.11 3.81
C SER A 44 -3.24 25.50 2.34
N GLU A 45 -2.03 25.28 1.83
CA GLU A 45 -1.66 25.52 0.43
C GLU A 45 -1.92 24.30 -0.47
N GLY A 46 -2.47 23.20 0.07
CA GLY A 46 -2.68 21.93 -0.64
C GLY A 46 -1.39 21.15 -0.93
N ARG A 47 -0.31 21.41 -0.17
CA ARG A 47 0.97 20.70 -0.30
C ARG A 47 1.12 19.65 0.78
N CYS A 48 1.72 18.52 0.43
CA CYS A 48 1.96 17.42 1.35
C CYS A 48 3.13 17.72 2.28
N HIS A 49 2.90 17.73 3.59
CA HIS A 49 3.94 17.92 4.61
C HIS A 49 5.00 16.81 4.63
N ILE A 50 4.61 15.60 4.27
CA ILE A 50 5.52 14.43 4.25
C ILE A 50 5.98 14.09 2.82
N HIS A 51 6.06 15.08 1.93
CA HIS A 51 6.33 14.83 0.50
C HIS A 51 7.56 13.98 0.23
N SER A 52 8.67 14.19 0.97
CA SER A 52 9.91 13.42 0.82
C SER A 52 9.82 11.96 1.27
N ILE A 53 8.92 11.67 2.22
CA ILE A 53 8.74 10.36 2.84
C ILE A 53 7.34 9.78 2.59
N ARG A 54 6.63 10.33 1.60
CA ARG A 54 5.28 9.89 1.24
C ARG A 54 5.24 8.41 0.85
N PRO A 55 4.13 7.71 1.13
CA PRO A 55 3.94 6.32 0.71
C PRO A 55 4.15 6.13 -0.79
N GLY A 56 4.56 4.92 -1.18
CA GLY A 56 4.78 4.58 -2.60
C GLY A 56 3.55 4.82 -3.48
N PHE A 57 2.35 4.58 -2.92
CA PHE A 57 1.10 4.88 -3.61
C PHE A 57 0.94 6.37 -3.95
N CYS A 58 1.28 7.26 -3.01
CA CYS A 58 1.23 8.71 -3.23
C CYS A 58 2.29 9.19 -4.25
N ARG A 59 3.39 8.43 -4.43
CA ARG A 59 4.40 8.73 -5.47
C ARG A 59 3.93 8.37 -6.87
N LEU A 60 3.01 7.42 -6.96
CA LEU A 60 2.52 6.91 -8.23
C LEU A 60 1.72 7.96 -8.99
N PHE A 61 0.83 8.72 -8.29
CA PHE A 61 -0.03 9.71 -8.93
C PHE A 61 0.72 10.71 -9.84
N PRO A 62 0.26 10.99 -11.06
CA PRO A 62 -1.02 10.63 -11.67
C PRO A 62 -1.01 9.30 -12.43
N LEU A 63 -0.06 8.42 -12.18
CA LEU A 63 -0.06 7.09 -12.74
C LEU A 63 -0.96 6.16 -11.91
N GLY A 64 -1.55 5.17 -12.58
CA GLY A 64 -2.16 4.00 -11.98
C GLY A 64 -1.43 2.73 -12.42
N ARG A 65 -1.81 1.60 -11.87
CA ARG A 65 -1.40 0.27 -12.33
C ARG A 65 -2.61 -0.48 -12.83
N PHE A 66 -2.51 -1.02 -14.03
CA PHE A 66 -3.50 -1.92 -14.59
C PHE A 66 -2.92 -3.34 -14.55
N TYR A 67 -3.51 -4.19 -13.71
CA TYR A 67 -3.05 -5.55 -13.46
C TYR A 67 -3.75 -6.52 -14.40
N GLU A 68 -2.97 -7.38 -15.05
CA GLU A 68 -3.45 -8.38 -16.00
C GLU A 68 -2.42 -9.51 -16.13
N ASN A 69 -2.89 -10.77 -16.19
CA ASN A 69 -2.06 -11.96 -16.46
C ASN A 69 -0.81 -12.07 -15.56
N GLY A 70 -0.96 -11.87 -14.25
CA GLY A 70 0.14 -11.99 -13.27
C GLY A 70 1.15 -10.84 -13.29
N SER A 71 0.86 -9.76 -14.01
CA SER A 71 1.73 -8.60 -14.18
C SER A 71 0.93 -7.30 -14.13
N PHE A 72 1.58 -6.15 -14.31
CA PHE A 72 0.89 -4.88 -14.47
C PHE A 72 1.56 -3.96 -15.50
N LYS A 73 0.78 -2.98 -15.97
CA LYS A 73 1.26 -1.87 -16.79
C LYS A 73 0.95 -0.54 -16.08
N TYR A 74 1.84 0.43 -16.20
CA TYR A 74 1.51 1.79 -15.78
C TYR A 74 0.55 2.43 -16.78
N ILE A 75 -0.49 3.03 -16.26
CA ILE A 75 -1.46 3.81 -17.01
C ILE A 75 -1.48 5.26 -16.52
N LEU A 76 -1.73 6.21 -17.39
CA LEU A 76 -1.89 7.60 -17.01
C LEU A 76 -3.39 7.87 -16.73
N GLN A 77 -3.68 8.30 -15.49
CA GLN A 77 -5.02 8.73 -15.09
C GLN A 77 -5.26 10.17 -15.61
N ILE A 78 -5.66 10.29 -16.86
CA ILE A 78 -5.70 11.57 -17.58
C ILE A 78 -6.74 12.57 -17.04
N HIS A 79 -7.81 12.07 -16.43
CA HIS A 79 -8.87 12.90 -15.86
C HIS A 79 -8.60 13.33 -14.40
N GLU A 80 -7.67 12.68 -13.71
CA GLU A 80 -7.38 12.92 -12.29
C GLU A 80 -6.42 14.11 -12.06
N CYS A 81 -5.64 14.47 -13.05
CA CYS A 81 -4.66 15.55 -12.93
C CYS A 81 -5.09 16.76 -13.76
N PRO A 82 -5.46 17.90 -13.16
CA PRO A 82 -5.95 19.09 -13.86
C PRO A 82 -4.86 19.86 -14.62
N LYS A 83 -3.57 19.51 -14.48
CA LYS A 83 -2.47 20.19 -15.16
C LYS A 83 -2.51 19.95 -16.66
N THR A 84 -2.56 21.02 -17.46
CA THR A 84 -2.59 20.98 -18.93
C THR A 84 -1.19 20.92 -19.55
N ASN A 85 -0.22 21.66 -19.00
CA ASN A 85 1.16 21.70 -19.48
C ASN A 85 1.99 20.61 -18.78
N ARG A 86 1.91 19.38 -19.31
CA ARG A 86 2.66 18.24 -18.77
C ARG A 86 3.93 18.00 -19.54
N SER A 87 5.06 17.89 -18.84
CA SER A 87 6.33 17.45 -19.43
C SER A 87 6.36 15.94 -19.60
N LYS A 88 6.98 15.47 -20.68
CA LYS A 88 7.27 14.04 -20.83
C LYS A 88 8.37 13.63 -19.87
N ILE A 89 8.09 12.67 -18.99
CA ILE A 89 9.05 12.10 -18.04
C ILE A 89 9.00 10.58 -18.10
N LYS A 90 10.16 9.93 -17.99
CA LYS A 90 10.21 8.46 -17.89
C LYS A 90 9.61 8.01 -16.56
N VAL A 91 8.82 6.93 -16.56
CA VAL A 91 8.20 6.35 -15.36
C VAL A 91 9.23 6.14 -14.24
N LYS A 92 10.41 5.58 -14.56
CA LYS A 92 11.50 5.39 -13.59
C LYS A 92 11.88 6.69 -12.86
N LYS A 93 11.94 7.83 -13.59
CA LYS A 93 12.25 9.13 -12.98
C LYS A 93 11.09 9.71 -12.20
N TRP A 94 9.86 9.36 -12.58
CA TRP A 94 8.66 9.82 -11.89
C TRP A 94 8.49 9.13 -10.53
N ILE A 95 8.62 7.81 -10.49
CA ILE A 95 8.47 7.01 -9.27
C ILE A 95 9.62 7.27 -8.29
N ASP A 96 10.82 7.56 -8.83
CA ASP A 96 12.02 7.93 -8.06
C ASP A 96 12.29 6.97 -6.89
N THR A 97 12.40 5.67 -7.23
CA THR A 97 12.81 4.64 -6.27
C THR A 97 14.19 4.09 -6.68
N PRO A 98 15.08 3.83 -5.71
CA PRO A 98 16.45 3.34 -6.00
C PRO A 98 16.46 2.03 -6.79
N ASP A 99 15.59 1.10 -6.45
CA ASP A 99 15.46 -0.22 -7.08
C ASP A 99 14.06 -0.41 -7.65
N LEU A 100 13.83 0.13 -8.85
CA LEU A 100 12.53 0.03 -9.51
C LEU A 100 12.13 -1.42 -9.77
N LYS A 101 13.06 -2.30 -10.12
CA LYS A 101 12.76 -3.70 -10.45
C LYS A 101 12.21 -4.45 -9.23
N ASN A 102 12.87 -4.34 -8.09
CA ASN A 102 12.41 -4.96 -6.85
C ASN A 102 11.12 -4.31 -6.34
N TYR A 103 10.98 -2.98 -6.51
CA TYR A 103 9.75 -2.29 -6.20
C TYR A 103 8.57 -2.78 -7.06
N GLU A 104 8.74 -2.91 -8.37
CA GLU A 104 7.69 -3.42 -9.27
C GLU A 104 7.33 -4.86 -8.95
N LYS A 105 8.33 -5.71 -8.68
CA LYS A 105 8.09 -7.08 -8.23
C LYS A 105 7.30 -7.11 -6.91
N PHE A 106 7.71 -6.33 -5.91
CA PHE A 106 7.04 -6.23 -4.62
C PHE A 106 5.57 -5.82 -4.76
N VAL A 107 5.27 -4.75 -5.51
CA VAL A 107 3.88 -4.28 -5.63
C VAL A 107 3.02 -5.22 -6.44
N ASN A 108 3.60 -5.95 -7.40
CA ASN A 108 2.93 -6.99 -8.17
C ASN A 108 2.56 -8.19 -7.28
N ASP A 109 3.54 -8.74 -6.59
CA ASP A 109 3.36 -9.92 -5.75
C ASP A 109 2.42 -9.62 -4.57
N TRP A 110 2.47 -8.39 -4.03
CA TRP A 110 1.54 -7.93 -3.00
C TRP A 110 0.10 -7.85 -3.52
N HIS A 111 -0.10 -7.31 -4.73
CA HIS A 111 -1.43 -7.24 -5.33
C HIS A 111 -2.05 -8.62 -5.51
N TYR A 112 -1.31 -9.56 -6.11
CA TYR A 112 -1.83 -10.90 -6.34
C TYR A 112 -2.04 -11.68 -5.04
N PHE A 113 -1.19 -11.49 -4.04
CA PHE A 113 -1.43 -12.07 -2.70
C PHE A 113 -2.74 -11.55 -2.07
N LEU A 114 -3.03 -10.25 -2.20
CA LEU A 114 -4.30 -9.70 -1.70
C LEU A 114 -5.52 -10.24 -2.47
N LEU A 115 -5.38 -10.55 -3.75
CA LEU A 115 -6.43 -11.23 -4.51
C LEU A 115 -6.63 -12.67 -4.03
N ASP A 116 -5.55 -13.41 -3.75
CA ASP A 116 -5.65 -14.74 -3.15
C ASP A 116 -6.35 -14.70 -1.79
N VAL A 117 -6.01 -13.72 -0.93
CA VAL A 117 -6.70 -13.48 0.35
C VAL A 117 -8.18 -13.17 0.13
N GLN A 118 -8.50 -12.29 -0.82
CA GLN A 118 -9.88 -11.90 -1.17
C GLN A 118 -10.70 -13.13 -1.60
N GLU A 119 -10.13 -14.01 -2.41
CA GLU A 119 -10.79 -15.23 -2.87
C GLU A 119 -11.15 -16.14 -1.70
N VAL A 120 -10.22 -16.35 -0.75
CA VAL A 120 -10.49 -17.13 0.47
C VAL A 120 -11.57 -16.45 1.32
N LEU A 121 -11.48 -15.13 1.55
CA LEU A 121 -12.45 -14.39 2.34
C LEU A 121 -13.86 -14.42 1.73
N TYR A 122 -13.95 -14.36 0.39
CA TYR A 122 -15.22 -14.40 -0.33
C TYR A 122 -15.93 -15.75 -0.21
N ASN A 123 -15.15 -16.85 -0.18
CA ASN A 123 -15.66 -18.20 -0.11
C ASN A 123 -15.80 -18.72 1.35
N ALA A 124 -15.30 -17.99 2.34
CA ALA A 124 -15.32 -18.40 3.74
C ALA A 124 -16.71 -18.19 4.35
N GLU A 125 -17.23 -19.24 4.96
CA GLU A 125 -18.47 -19.19 5.79
C GLU A 125 -18.16 -19.02 7.28
N ASP A 126 -16.91 -19.32 7.70
CA ASP A 126 -16.47 -19.23 9.09
C ASP A 126 -16.05 -17.80 9.46
N PRO A 127 -16.77 -17.09 10.36
CA PRO A 127 -16.42 -15.74 10.78
C PRO A 127 -15.06 -15.65 11.49
N ASP A 128 -14.62 -16.73 12.13
CA ASP A 128 -13.32 -16.78 12.81
C ASP A 128 -12.18 -16.86 11.78
N LEU A 129 -12.34 -17.61 10.70
CA LEU A 129 -11.39 -17.62 9.60
C LEU A 129 -11.26 -16.23 8.98
N ILE A 130 -12.39 -15.59 8.64
CA ILE A 130 -12.43 -14.23 8.08
C ILE A 130 -11.69 -13.24 8.98
N ARG A 131 -11.99 -13.26 10.28
CA ARG A 131 -11.36 -12.38 11.27
C ARG A 131 -9.86 -12.65 11.37
N ASN A 132 -9.47 -13.90 11.51
CA ASN A 132 -8.07 -14.28 11.74
C ASN A 132 -7.19 -13.98 10.52
N LEU A 133 -7.70 -14.19 9.30
CA LEU A 133 -6.96 -13.88 8.08
C LEU A 133 -6.75 -12.37 7.91
N ASN A 134 -7.78 -11.55 8.13
CA ASN A 134 -7.64 -10.09 8.13
C ASN A 134 -6.68 -9.59 9.21
N LEU A 135 -6.77 -10.14 10.44
CA LEU A 135 -5.84 -9.80 11.52
C LEU A 135 -4.40 -10.21 11.17
N PHE A 136 -4.20 -11.37 10.55
CA PHE A 136 -2.89 -11.79 10.09
C PHE A 136 -2.30 -10.78 9.09
N VAL A 137 -3.06 -10.37 8.07
CA VAL A 137 -2.60 -9.39 7.08
C VAL A 137 -2.20 -8.07 7.73
N VAL A 138 -3.07 -7.52 8.58
CA VAL A 138 -2.79 -6.24 9.27
C VAL A 138 -1.58 -6.35 10.19
N ASN A 139 -1.56 -7.36 11.06
CA ASN A 139 -0.49 -7.52 12.05
C ASN A 139 0.85 -7.82 11.37
N ARG A 140 0.86 -8.74 10.41
CA ARG A 140 2.10 -9.24 9.83
C ARG A 140 2.77 -8.26 8.89
N PHE A 141 1.98 -7.56 8.07
CA PHE A 141 2.52 -6.69 7.02
C PHE A 141 2.57 -5.22 7.41
N TYR A 142 1.73 -4.76 8.33
CA TYR A 142 1.63 -3.34 8.67
C TYR A 142 2.02 -3.01 10.11
N LEU A 143 1.64 -3.82 11.11
CA LEU A 143 1.93 -3.52 12.51
C LEU A 143 3.28 -4.04 12.94
N LYS A 144 3.67 -5.26 12.57
CA LYS A 144 4.98 -5.80 12.87
C LYS A 144 6.07 -4.94 12.21
N PRO A 145 6.97 -4.31 12.99
CA PRO A 145 8.01 -3.45 12.44
C PRO A 145 8.89 -4.19 11.43
N TYR A 146 9.36 -3.46 10.42
CA TYR A 146 10.46 -3.88 9.56
C TYR A 146 11.75 -3.36 10.18
N ASP A 147 12.73 -4.23 10.31
CA ASP A 147 14.08 -3.89 10.76
C ASP A 147 14.73 -2.98 9.71
N GLN A 148 15.19 -1.81 10.13
CA GLN A 148 15.76 -0.80 9.23
C GLN A 148 17.20 -1.10 8.81
N ASP A 149 17.88 -1.96 9.56
CA ASP A 149 19.24 -2.42 9.29
C ASP A 149 19.27 -3.61 8.31
N GLN A 150 18.10 -4.13 7.93
CA GLN A 150 17.94 -5.22 6.98
C GLN A 150 17.20 -4.78 5.72
N ASP A 151 17.46 -5.48 4.61
CA ASP A 151 16.73 -5.24 3.37
C ASP A 151 15.23 -5.48 3.54
N PHE A 152 14.44 -4.49 3.13
CA PHE A 152 12.98 -4.54 3.22
C PHE A 152 12.39 -5.71 2.43
N TYR A 153 12.90 -5.96 1.22
CA TYR A 153 12.33 -6.98 0.34
C TYR A 153 12.56 -8.38 0.87
N ILE A 154 13.71 -8.64 1.50
CA ILE A 154 13.97 -9.94 2.15
C ILE A 154 12.91 -10.18 3.22
N GLN A 155 12.73 -9.23 4.15
CA GLN A 155 11.74 -9.33 5.22
C GLN A 155 10.30 -9.44 4.69
N PHE A 156 9.98 -8.69 3.64
CA PHE A 156 8.66 -8.75 3.02
C PHE A 156 8.39 -10.13 2.43
N TYR A 157 9.35 -10.72 1.69
CA TYR A 157 9.15 -12.03 1.07
C TYR A 157 9.10 -13.18 2.07
N GLU A 158 9.77 -13.07 3.22
CA GLU A 158 9.57 -14.01 4.34
C GLU A 158 8.12 -13.96 4.85
N ARG A 159 7.59 -12.76 5.09
CA ARG A 159 6.20 -12.57 5.52
C ARG A 159 5.20 -13.02 4.45
N LEU A 160 5.49 -12.75 3.19
CA LEU A 160 4.66 -13.18 2.07
C LEU A 160 4.59 -14.70 1.97
N LYS A 161 5.72 -15.39 2.20
CA LYS A 161 5.76 -16.85 2.25
C LYS A 161 4.85 -17.38 3.37
N GLU A 162 4.99 -16.85 4.59
CA GLU A 162 4.11 -17.23 5.70
C GLU A 162 2.63 -17.01 5.38
N GLY A 163 2.29 -15.90 4.72
CA GLY A 163 0.92 -15.63 4.29
C GLY A 163 0.41 -16.65 3.27
N LYS A 164 1.23 -17.01 2.30
CA LYS A 164 0.88 -18.04 1.31
C LYS A 164 0.75 -19.44 1.92
N ASP A 165 1.64 -19.77 2.86
CA ASP A 165 1.54 -21.04 3.59
C ASP A 165 0.25 -21.10 4.42
N LEU A 166 -0.18 -19.99 5.01
CA LEU A 166 -1.45 -19.87 5.73
C LEU A 166 -2.66 -20.07 4.79
N LEU A 167 -2.67 -19.42 3.63
CA LEU A 167 -3.75 -19.54 2.64
C LEU A 167 -3.88 -20.99 2.09
N ALA A 168 -2.77 -21.71 1.97
CA ALA A 168 -2.78 -23.09 1.52
C ALA A 168 -3.42 -24.07 2.54
N LEU A 169 -3.63 -23.62 3.80
CA LEU A 169 -4.27 -24.38 4.89
C LEU A 169 -5.72 -23.96 5.12
N ALA A 170 -6.18 -22.88 4.50
CA ALA A 170 -7.52 -22.33 4.65
C ALA A 170 -8.47 -22.85 3.58
#